data_58e0352ded3374cc80d65df38f2644fe
#
_entry.id   58e0352ded3374cc80d65df38f2644fe
#
_cell.length_a   1.000
_cell.length_b   1.000
_cell.length_c   1.000
_cell.angle_alpha   90.00
_cell.angle_beta   90.00
_cell.angle_gamma   90.00
#
_symmetry.space_group_name_H-M   'P 1'
#
loop_
_entity.id
_entity.type
_entity.pdbx_description
1 polymer ?
#
loop_
_entity_poly.entity_id
_entity_poly.type
_entity_poly.pdbx_seq_one_letter_code
_entity_poly.pdbx_strand_id
1 'polypeptide(L)'
;GSSICCNGVCLTATDIQLINDLYQFKTNVGEETMFRTTFSENLFNKIKPINLEKSLKIGDEISGHFVYGHVDRTTKLLKVTKLNNSWDFFFENFQNKDKNYIVEKASIAVNGISLTIANVTNEYFSISVIPHTFDNTNLSDLQEHDIVNIEFDYLARFSERK
;
A
#
# COMPACT_ATOMS: atom_id res chain seq x y z
N GLY A 1 -2.74 -13.34 18.01
CA GLY A 1 -1.98 -13.93 16.92
C GLY A 1 -2.65 -13.83 15.55
N SER A 2 -3.72 -13.04 15.43
CA SER A 2 -4.35 -12.78 14.12
C SER A 2 -3.47 -11.85 13.28
N SER A 3 -3.49 -12.06 11.96
CA SER A 3 -2.84 -11.13 11.03
C SER A 3 -3.66 -9.84 10.90
N ILE A 4 -2.95 -8.73 10.81
CA ILE A 4 -3.49 -7.43 10.48
C ILE A 4 -2.59 -6.77 9.45
N CYS A 5 -3.16 -6.20 8.41
CA CYS A 5 -2.42 -5.45 7.41
C CYS A 5 -2.27 -4.00 7.88
N CYS A 6 -1.04 -3.52 7.98
CA CYS A 6 -0.70 -2.18 8.41
C CYS A 6 0.03 -1.47 7.27
N ASN A 7 -0.59 -0.50 6.61
CA ASN A 7 -0.06 0.11 5.38
C ASN A 7 0.43 -0.92 4.36
N GLY A 8 -0.31 -1.99 4.14
CA GLY A 8 0.07 -3.05 3.22
C GLY A 8 1.08 -4.06 3.77
N VAL A 9 1.46 -3.98 5.04
CA VAL A 9 2.38 -4.93 5.67
C VAL A 9 1.60 -5.89 6.55
N CYS A 10 1.63 -7.19 6.24
CA CYS A 10 1.02 -8.23 7.05
C CYS A 10 1.82 -8.44 8.33
N LEU A 11 1.24 -8.11 9.47
CA LEU A 11 1.85 -8.22 10.80
C LEU A 11 0.97 -9.07 11.72
N THR A 12 1.58 -9.63 12.76
CA THR A 12 0.87 -10.38 13.80
C THR A 12 0.48 -9.45 14.94
N ALA A 13 -0.82 -9.31 15.18
CA ALA A 13 -1.34 -8.54 16.30
C ALA A 13 -1.20 -9.32 17.62
N THR A 14 -0.62 -8.68 18.61
CA THR A 14 -0.47 -9.17 19.98
C THR A 14 -0.99 -8.14 20.98
N ASP A 15 -1.17 -8.52 22.24
CA ASP A 15 -1.56 -7.60 23.32
C ASP A 15 -2.75 -6.70 22.97
N ILE A 16 -3.80 -7.31 22.39
CA ILE A 16 -4.99 -6.57 21.98
C ILE A 16 -5.78 -6.15 23.22
N GLN A 17 -6.00 -4.86 23.38
CA GLN A 17 -6.71 -4.26 24.51
C GLN A 17 -7.78 -3.28 24.01
N LEU A 18 -8.87 -3.13 24.77
CA LEU A 18 -9.87 -2.10 24.58
C LEU A 18 -9.68 -1.05 25.67
N ILE A 19 -9.27 0.15 25.32
CA ILE A 19 -9.01 1.27 26.24
C ILE A 19 -9.78 2.49 25.75
N ASN A 20 -10.69 3.01 26.58
CA ASN A 20 -11.53 4.16 26.24
C ASN A 20 -12.25 4.01 24.88
N ASP A 21 -12.89 2.85 24.67
CA ASP A 21 -13.58 2.47 23.44
C ASP A 21 -12.71 2.39 22.16
N LEU A 22 -11.39 2.43 22.30
CA LEU A 22 -10.42 2.26 21.23
C LEU A 22 -9.66 0.94 21.39
N TYR A 23 -9.57 0.19 20.29
CA TYR A 23 -8.71 -0.99 20.25
C TYR A 23 -7.25 -0.59 20.08
N GLN A 24 -6.40 -1.11 20.95
CA GLN A 24 -4.95 -1.00 20.86
C GLN A 24 -4.36 -2.40 20.70
N PHE A 25 -3.33 -2.53 19.93
CA PHE A 25 -2.59 -3.77 19.77
C PHE A 25 -1.10 -3.48 19.56
N LYS A 26 -0.26 -4.48 19.79
CA LYS A 26 1.16 -4.42 19.48
C LYS A 26 1.48 -5.34 18.31
N THR A 27 2.50 -4.99 17.55
CA THR A 27 3.12 -5.83 16.56
C THR A 27 4.63 -5.82 16.70
N ASN A 28 5.28 -6.91 16.33
CA ASN A 28 6.74 -6.96 16.20
C ASN A 28 7.07 -6.92 14.70
N VAL A 29 7.95 -6.03 14.31
CA VAL A 29 8.40 -5.87 12.92
C VAL A 29 9.83 -6.40 12.81
N GLY A 30 10.05 -7.44 11.99
CA GLY A 30 11.37 -8.01 11.77
C GLY A 30 12.28 -7.10 10.93
N GLU A 31 13.59 -7.31 11.00
CA GLU A 31 14.59 -6.47 10.32
C GLU A 31 14.39 -6.38 8.81
N GLU A 32 14.06 -7.49 8.14
CA GLU A 32 13.78 -7.50 6.70
C GLU A 32 12.55 -6.65 6.35
N THR A 33 11.49 -6.76 7.16
CA THR A 33 10.28 -5.95 6.98
C THR A 33 10.59 -4.46 7.21
N MET A 34 11.36 -4.14 8.24
CA MET A 34 11.83 -2.77 8.49
C MET A 34 12.60 -2.22 7.28
N PHE A 35 13.50 -3.02 6.71
CA PHE A 35 14.32 -2.60 5.58
C PHE A 35 13.51 -2.38 4.28
N ARG A 36 12.45 -3.17 4.06
CA ARG A 36 11.66 -3.15 2.80
C ARG A 36 10.47 -2.22 2.82
N THR A 37 10.09 -1.71 3.98
CA THR A 37 8.82 -0.98 4.14
C THR A 37 9.02 0.40 4.74
N THR A 38 7.95 1.17 4.78
CA THR A 38 7.91 2.49 5.44
C THR A 38 8.06 2.41 6.96
N PHE A 39 8.18 1.23 7.55
CA PHE A 39 8.43 1.04 8.98
C PHE A 39 9.92 1.14 9.37
N SER A 40 10.82 1.49 8.46
CA SER A 40 12.21 1.78 8.79
C SER A 40 12.31 2.95 9.80
N GLU A 41 13.32 2.92 10.68
CA GLU A 41 13.50 3.93 11.73
C GLU A 41 13.49 5.37 11.21
N ASN A 42 14.03 5.58 10.01
CA ASN A 42 14.11 6.90 9.38
C ASN A 42 12.75 7.44 8.90
N LEU A 43 11.77 6.56 8.67
CA LEU A 43 10.43 6.94 8.16
C LEU A 43 9.38 6.93 9.28
N PHE A 44 9.65 6.26 10.41
CA PHE A 44 8.71 6.12 11.53
C PHE A 44 8.59 7.38 12.41
N ASN A 45 9.49 8.33 12.26
CA ASN A 45 9.54 9.55 13.11
C ASN A 45 8.41 10.55 12.83
N LYS A 46 7.55 10.30 11.85
CA LYS A 46 6.34 11.09 11.60
C LYS A 46 5.12 10.26 11.96
N ILE A 47 4.42 10.64 13.02
CA ILE A 47 3.13 10.04 13.37
C ILE A 47 2.15 10.40 12.25
N LYS A 48 1.86 9.44 11.37
CA LYS A 48 0.86 9.56 10.31
C LYS A 48 -0.20 8.46 10.49
N PRO A 49 -1.43 8.68 10.04
CA PRO A 49 -2.43 7.63 9.98
C PRO A 49 -1.91 6.42 9.17
N ILE A 50 -2.26 5.23 9.63
CA ILE A 50 -1.92 3.95 9.01
C ILE A 50 -3.22 3.31 8.55
N ASN A 51 -3.28 2.86 7.30
CA ASN A 51 -4.35 2.00 6.85
C ASN A 51 -4.30 0.66 7.60
N LEU A 52 -5.44 0.22 8.11
CA LEU A 52 -5.55 -1.05 8.84
C LEU A 52 -6.64 -1.91 8.21
N GLU A 53 -6.28 -3.11 7.74
CA GLU A 53 -7.22 -4.07 7.20
C GLU A 53 -7.11 -5.40 7.95
N LYS A 54 -8.26 -5.99 8.22
CA LYS A 54 -8.37 -7.34 8.77
C LYS A 54 -8.19 -8.38 7.66
N SER A 55 -7.73 -9.57 8.04
CA SER A 55 -7.75 -10.71 7.12
C SER A 55 -9.18 -11.01 6.64
N LEU A 56 -9.32 -11.32 5.34
CA LEU A 56 -10.56 -11.83 4.77
C LEU A 56 -10.92 -13.17 5.41
N LYS A 57 -12.21 -13.41 5.60
CA LYS A 57 -12.76 -14.71 6.02
C LYS A 57 -13.22 -15.49 4.79
N ILE A 58 -13.33 -16.81 4.94
CA ILE A 58 -13.94 -17.67 3.91
C ILE A 58 -15.40 -17.23 3.73
N GLY A 59 -15.76 -16.87 2.49
CA GLY A 59 -17.09 -16.39 2.14
C GLY A 59 -17.23 -14.87 2.07
N ASP A 60 -16.20 -14.10 2.46
CA ASP A 60 -16.20 -12.65 2.24
C ASP A 60 -16.10 -12.33 0.74
N GLU A 61 -16.68 -11.19 0.34
CA GLU A 61 -16.55 -10.67 -1.01
C GLU A 61 -15.13 -10.17 -1.27
N ILE A 62 -14.57 -10.51 -2.43
CA ILE A 62 -13.26 -10.03 -2.86
C ILE A 62 -13.49 -8.85 -3.81
N SER A 63 -13.25 -7.64 -3.30
CA SER A 63 -13.29 -6.41 -4.09
C SER A 63 -11.86 -5.96 -4.45
N GLY A 64 -11.60 -5.70 -5.73
CA GLY A 64 -10.26 -5.37 -6.23
C GLY A 64 -9.45 -6.63 -6.55
N HIS A 65 -8.25 -6.76 -5.99
CA HIS A 65 -7.37 -7.92 -6.19
C HIS A 65 -6.90 -8.50 -4.85
N PHE A 66 -6.28 -9.67 -4.86
CA PHE A 66 -5.68 -10.25 -3.66
C PHE A 66 -4.47 -9.45 -3.22
N VAL A 67 -4.55 -8.85 -2.03
CA VAL A 67 -3.45 -8.17 -1.35
C VAL A 67 -3.03 -9.04 -0.16
N TYR A 68 -1.80 -9.53 -0.19
CA TYR A 68 -1.30 -10.47 0.82
C TYR A 68 -0.62 -9.76 2.01
N GLY A 69 -0.32 -8.48 1.85
CA GLY A 69 0.45 -7.73 2.83
C GLY A 69 1.95 -8.04 2.76
N HIS A 70 2.42 -8.49 1.59
CA HIS A 70 3.81 -8.82 1.34
C HIS A 70 4.46 -7.74 0.47
N VAL A 71 4.80 -6.63 1.10
CA VAL A 71 5.40 -5.47 0.44
C VAL A 71 6.68 -5.85 -0.30
N ASP A 72 6.74 -5.51 -1.58
CA ASP A 72 7.91 -5.75 -2.42
C ASP A 72 8.94 -4.65 -2.32
N ARG A 73 8.47 -3.42 -2.36
CA ARG A 73 9.26 -2.20 -2.45
C ARG A 73 8.55 -1.02 -1.81
N THR A 74 9.32 0.02 -1.62
CA THR A 74 8.77 1.36 -1.41
C THR A 74 9.03 2.21 -2.65
N THR A 75 8.18 3.22 -2.87
CA THR A 75 8.40 4.24 -3.88
C THR A 75 8.00 5.61 -3.38
N LYS A 76 8.46 6.64 -4.08
CA LYS A 76 8.22 8.04 -3.73
C LYS A 76 6.98 8.58 -4.45
N LEU A 77 6.12 9.29 -3.73
CA LEU A 77 5.08 10.12 -4.32
C LEU A 77 5.72 11.37 -4.93
N LEU A 78 5.59 11.53 -6.24
CA LEU A 78 6.15 12.67 -6.98
C LEU A 78 5.21 13.86 -6.99
N LYS A 79 3.90 13.60 -7.14
CA LYS A 79 2.89 14.63 -7.32
C LYS A 79 1.50 14.09 -7.04
N VAL A 80 0.62 14.97 -6.54
CA VAL A 80 -0.84 14.76 -6.49
C VAL A 80 -1.52 15.85 -7.31
N THR A 81 -2.43 15.46 -8.19
CA THR A 81 -3.24 16.40 -8.97
C THR A 81 -4.71 16.19 -8.65
N LYS A 82 -5.36 17.21 -8.09
CA LYS A 82 -6.81 17.19 -7.88
C LYS A 82 -7.53 17.47 -9.21
N LEU A 83 -8.45 16.58 -9.56
CA LEU A 83 -9.38 16.72 -10.66
C LEU A 83 -10.79 17.06 -10.12
N ASN A 84 -11.78 17.18 -11.02
CA ASN A 84 -13.15 17.51 -10.57
C ASN A 84 -13.73 16.48 -9.59
N ASN A 85 -13.57 15.18 -9.90
CA ASN A 85 -14.18 14.08 -9.13
C ASN A 85 -13.17 12.98 -8.76
N SER A 86 -11.88 13.28 -8.78
CA SER A 86 -10.83 12.31 -8.46
C SER A 86 -9.52 13.02 -8.14
N TRP A 87 -8.53 12.25 -7.71
CA TRP A 87 -7.14 12.68 -7.53
C TRP A 87 -6.24 11.72 -8.28
N ASP A 88 -5.32 12.26 -9.08
CA ASP A 88 -4.26 11.48 -9.71
C ASP A 88 -2.99 11.58 -8.89
N PHE A 89 -2.50 10.42 -8.46
CA PHE A 89 -1.24 10.26 -7.73
C PHE A 89 -0.18 9.73 -8.69
N PHE A 90 0.97 10.39 -8.71
CA PHE A 90 2.11 10.02 -9.56
C PHE A 90 3.25 9.52 -8.67
N PHE A 91 3.66 8.29 -8.87
CA PHE A 91 4.74 7.64 -8.13
C PHE A 91 5.95 7.41 -9.02
N GLU A 92 7.15 7.54 -8.44
CA GLU A 92 8.40 7.22 -9.14
C GLU A 92 8.39 5.76 -9.62
N ASN A 93 8.71 5.54 -10.92
CA ASN A 93 8.72 4.20 -11.47
C ASN A 93 10.05 3.48 -11.17
N PHE A 94 10.00 2.15 -11.14
CA PHE A 94 11.17 1.33 -10.88
C PHE A 94 12.08 1.26 -12.12
N GLN A 95 13.39 1.34 -11.89
CA GLN A 95 14.40 1.32 -12.98
C GLN A 95 15.00 -0.07 -13.21
N ASN A 96 14.70 -1.03 -12.35
CA ASN A 96 15.17 -2.41 -12.41
C ASN A 96 14.10 -3.34 -13.03
N LYS A 97 14.27 -4.66 -12.88
CA LYS A 97 13.29 -5.65 -13.34
C LYS A 97 11.87 -5.47 -12.76
N ASP A 98 11.75 -4.78 -11.62
CA ASP A 98 10.45 -4.58 -10.96
C ASP A 98 9.50 -3.71 -11.81
N LYS A 99 10.03 -2.90 -12.76
CA LYS A 99 9.23 -2.17 -13.74
C LYS A 99 8.31 -3.06 -14.58
N ASN A 100 8.66 -4.33 -14.76
CA ASN A 100 7.87 -5.29 -15.54
C ASN A 100 6.54 -5.65 -14.85
N TYR A 101 6.42 -5.41 -13.54
CA TYR A 101 5.17 -5.59 -12.79
C TYR A 101 4.25 -4.37 -12.85
N ILE A 102 4.76 -3.24 -13.34
CA ILE A 102 4.01 -1.98 -13.48
C ILE A 102 3.46 -1.90 -14.90
N VAL A 103 2.22 -2.35 -15.07
CA VAL A 103 1.55 -2.41 -16.37
C VAL A 103 0.26 -1.60 -16.32
N GLU A 104 0.02 -0.80 -17.36
CA GLU A 104 -1.23 -0.02 -17.46
C GLU A 104 -2.46 -0.95 -17.39
N LYS A 105 -3.47 -0.56 -16.61
CA LYS A 105 -4.69 -1.31 -16.28
C LYS A 105 -4.49 -2.54 -15.37
N ALA A 106 -3.27 -2.88 -14.99
CA ALA A 106 -3.03 -3.89 -13.97
C ALA A 106 -3.37 -3.36 -12.56
N SER A 107 -3.58 -4.29 -11.63
CA SER A 107 -3.75 -3.98 -10.22
C SER A 107 -2.41 -3.73 -9.53
N ILE A 108 -2.45 -2.91 -8.50
CA ILE A 108 -1.33 -2.63 -7.61
C ILE A 108 -1.86 -2.31 -6.22
N ALA A 109 -1.15 -2.72 -5.16
CA ALA A 109 -1.47 -2.26 -3.83
C ALA A 109 -0.52 -1.15 -3.39
N VAL A 110 -1.08 0.00 -2.98
CA VAL A 110 -0.36 1.15 -2.42
C VAL A 110 -0.79 1.32 -0.97
N ASN A 111 0.13 1.20 -0.03
CA ASN A 111 -0.17 1.20 1.42
C ASN A 111 -1.33 0.24 1.78
N GLY A 112 -1.41 -0.92 1.13
CA GLY A 112 -2.45 -1.93 1.34
C GLY A 112 -3.74 -1.73 0.54
N ILE A 113 -3.90 -0.60 -0.14
CA ILE A 113 -5.11 -0.27 -0.89
C ILE A 113 -4.99 -0.83 -2.30
N SER A 114 -5.97 -1.67 -2.70
CA SER A 114 -6.09 -2.20 -4.07
C SER A 114 -6.49 -1.09 -5.03
N LEU A 115 -5.65 -0.82 -6.03
CA LEU A 115 -5.83 0.27 -7.00
C LEU A 115 -5.50 -0.21 -8.42
N THR A 116 -5.91 0.56 -9.41
CA THR A 116 -5.61 0.30 -10.82
C THR A 116 -4.58 1.30 -11.34
N ILE A 117 -3.56 0.82 -12.02
CA ILE A 117 -2.56 1.65 -12.70
C ILE A 117 -3.23 2.34 -13.89
N ALA A 118 -3.24 3.67 -13.88
CA ALA A 118 -3.88 4.47 -14.91
C ALA A 118 -2.95 4.78 -16.10
N ASN A 119 -1.67 5.04 -15.82
CA ASN A 119 -0.66 5.35 -16.83
C ASN A 119 0.72 4.91 -16.35
N VAL A 120 1.59 4.57 -17.29
CA VAL A 120 2.98 4.14 -17.03
C VAL A 120 3.92 4.83 -18.01
N THR A 121 4.99 5.41 -17.48
CA THR A 121 6.12 5.96 -18.24
C THR A 121 7.43 5.39 -17.68
N ASN A 122 8.56 5.74 -18.27
CA ASN A 122 9.85 5.36 -17.71
C ASN A 122 10.15 6.03 -16.36
N GLU A 123 9.55 7.20 -16.10
CA GLU A 123 9.85 8.02 -14.92
C GLU A 123 8.82 7.80 -13.79
N TYR A 124 7.56 7.58 -14.15
CA TYR A 124 6.47 7.43 -13.18
C TYR A 124 5.41 6.43 -13.64
N PHE A 125 4.65 5.94 -12.68
CA PHE A 125 3.32 5.39 -12.91
C PHE A 125 2.29 6.21 -12.13
N SER A 126 1.04 6.20 -12.57
CA SER A 126 -0.04 6.93 -11.90
C SER A 126 -1.24 6.03 -11.59
N ILE A 127 -1.97 6.43 -10.54
CA ILE A 127 -3.26 5.87 -10.16
C ILE A 127 -4.27 7.00 -10.09
N SER A 128 -5.54 6.72 -10.37
CA SER A 128 -6.64 7.66 -10.17
C SER A 128 -7.52 7.21 -9.00
N VAL A 129 -7.70 8.09 -8.03
CA VAL A 129 -8.36 7.81 -6.75
C VAL A 129 -9.69 8.53 -6.69
N ILE A 130 -10.79 7.78 -6.48
CA ILE A 130 -12.14 8.32 -6.32
C ILE A 130 -12.33 8.92 -4.91
N PRO A 131 -13.31 9.83 -4.70
CA PRO A 131 -13.54 10.48 -3.40
C PRO A 131 -13.66 9.51 -2.24
N HIS A 132 -14.43 8.44 -2.40
CA HIS A 132 -14.61 7.43 -1.36
C HIS A 132 -13.29 6.85 -0.85
N THR A 133 -12.40 6.47 -1.77
CA THR A 133 -11.09 5.93 -1.40
C THR A 133 -10.18 7.00 -0.80
N PHE A 134 -10.20 8.21 -1.35
CA PHE A 134 -9.41 9.33 -0.83
C PHE A 134 -9.78 9.66 0.61
N ASP A 135 -11.07 9.77 0.91
CA ASP A 135 -11.58 10.20 2.22
C ASP A 135 -11.46 9.09 3.31
N ASN A 136 -11.38 7.82 2.91
CA ASN A 136 -11.38 6.68 3.84
C ASN A 136 -10.02 5.98 3.97
N THR A 137 -8.97 6.54 3.41
CA THR A 137 -7.61 5.98 3.48
C THR A 137 -6.59 7.08 3.77
N ASN A 138 -5.38 6.67 4.13
CA ASN A 138 -4.30 7.63 4.36
C ASN A 138 -3.74 8.29 3.09
N LEU A 139 -4.32 8.01 1.92
CA LEU A 139 -3.95 8.74 0.69
C LEU A 139 -4.23 10.24 0.81
N SER A 140 -5.26 10.63 1.57
CA SER A 140 -5.58 12.05 1.85
C SER A 140 -4.49 12.80 2.62
N ASP A 141 -3.67 12.08 3.40
CA ASP A 141 -2.61 12.65 4.23
C ASP A 141 -1.23 12.65 3.55
N LEU A 142 -1.13 12.03 2.37
CA LEU A 142 0.12 11.95 1.63
C LEU A 142 0.48 13.32 1.02
N GLN A 143 1.76 13.64 1.12
CA GLN A 143 2.37 14.83 0.53
C GLN A 143 3.44 14.44 -0.50
N GLU A 144 3.76 15.34 -1.42
CA GLU A 144 4.88 15.15 -2.35
C GLU A 144 6.15 14.78 -1.59
N HIS A 145 6.87 13.80 -2.12
CA HIS A 145 8.07 13.17 -1.55
C HIS A 145 7.82 12.19 -0.39
N ASP A 146 6.59 11.96 0.03
CA ASP A 146 6.30 10.85 0.94
C ASP A 146 6.62 9.50 0.27
N ILE A 147 7.03 8.56 1.10
CA ILE A 147 7.32 7.19 0.68
C ILE A 147 6.12 6.31 1.01
N VAL A 148 5.74 5.45 0.09
CA VAL A 148 4.63 4.50 0.23
C VAL A 148 5.10 3.07 0.01
N ASN A 149 4.40 2.12 0.63
CA ASN A 149 4.60 0.69 0.41
C ASN A 149 3.90 0.25 -0.87
N ILE A 150 4.58 -0.59 -1.66
CA ILE A 150 4.06 -1.17 -2.89
C ILE A 150 4.09 -2.69 -2.79
N GLU A 151 2.95 -3.32 -3.07
CA GLU A 151 2.84 -4.76 -3.34
C GLU A 151 2.37 -4.93 -4.78
N PHE A 152 3.14 -5.68 -5.57
CA PHE A 152 2.78 -5.99 -6.96
C PHE A 152 1.69 -7.06 -6.99
N ASP A 153 0.80 -6.99 -7.98
CA ASP A 153 -0.18 -8.05 -8.18
C ASP A 153 0.52 -9.40 -8.33
N TYR A 154 0.09 -10.36 -7.52
CA TYR A 154 0.68 -11.69 -7.49
C TYR A 154 0.60 -12.39 -8.85
N LEU A 155 -0.46 -12.13 -9.64
CA LEU A 155 -0.61 -12.68 -10.98
C LEU A 155 0.48 -12.18 -11.95
N ALA A 156 0.93 -10.94 -11.80
CA ALA A 156 2.02 -10.39 -12.62
C ALA A 156 3.32 -11.17 -12.43
N ARG A 157 3.58 -11.72 -11.22
CA ARG A 157 4.78 -12.52 -10.92
C ARG A 157 4.84 -13.84 -11.67
N PHE A 158 3.68 -14.44 -11.98
CA PHE A 158 3.65 -15.69 -12.76
C PHE A 158 3.92 -15.47 -14.24
N SER A 159 3.62 -14.29 -14.77
CA SER A 159 3.83 -13.98 -16.19
C SER A 159 5.32 -13.87 -16.57
N GLU A 160 6.20 -13.57 -15.62
CA GLU A 160 7.66 -13.48 -15.85
C GLU A 160 8.42 -14.84 -15.81
N ARG A 161 7.77 -15.90 -15.33
CA ARG A 161 8.40 -17.24 -15.33
C ARG A 161 8.28 -17.87 -16.72
N LYS A 162 9.09 -17.39 -17.67
CA LYS A 162 9.41 -18.10 -18.91
C LYS A 162 10.83 -18.64 -18.87
#